data_b229d7cd53ed9bf1fb8bcb59727967b6
#
_entry.id   b229d7cd53ed9bf1fb8bcb59727967b6
#
_cell.length_a   1.000
_cell.length_b   1.000
_cell.length_c   1.000
_cell.angle_alpha   90.00
_cell.angle_beta   90.00
_cell.angle_gamma   90.00
#
_symmetry.space_group_name_H-M   'P 1'
#
loop_
_entity.id
_entity.type
_entity.pdbx_description
1 polymer ?
#
loop_
_entity_poly.entity_id
_entity_poly.type
_entity_poly.pdbx_seq_one_letter_code
_entity_poly.pdbx_strand_id
1 'polypeptide(L)'
;IKGLKKNQEYIMETRKQVGPDYRLMVDCYMSLDVPYAIDLANAVREANLFWIEEALPPHDLESHKLIKEACPWQKWTTGEHTNSRYGFRNIIRDRSVDILQPDLTLCGMTETLRIAAMASAYDIMVIPHCSGVYAYNFGISSTLTPFNEFINLHPKATEIVPIFGKMFTNEPVPINGEV
;
A
#
# COMPACT_ATOMS: atom_id res chain seq x y z
N ILE A 1 22.50 10.94 -1.90
CA ILE A 1 22.70 11.50 -0.56
C ILE A 1 21.79 12.70 -0.31
N LYS A 2 21.74 13.75 -1.18
CA LYS A 2 20.84 14.90 -0.98
C LYS A 2 19.34 14.51 -1.02
N GLY A 3 18.96 13.59 -1.89
CA GLY A 3 17.58 13.09 -1.98
C GLY A 3 17.14 12.36 -0.73
N LEU A 4 17.98 11.45 -0.22
CA LEU A 4 17.70 10.67 0.98
C LEU A 4 17.44 11.57 2.20
N LYS A 5 18.31 12.56 2.42
CA LYS A 5 18.14 13.50 3.54
C LYS A 5 16.83 14.28 3.44
N LYS A 6 16.49 14.75 2.24
CA LYS A 6 15.23 15.48 2.00
C LYS A 6 14.00 14.59 2.26
N ASN A 7 14.03 13.35 1.79
CA ASN A 7 12.95 12.40 2.02
C ASN A 7 12.82 12.07 3.51
N GLN A 8 13.94 11.87 4.21
CA GLN A 8 13.95 11.68 5.66
C GLN A 8 13.32 12.88 6.38
N GLU A 9 13.77 14.09 6.09
CA GLU A 9 13.22 15.32 6.69
C GLU A 9 11.71 15.43 6.47
N TYR A 10 11.24 15.15 5.26
CA TYR A 10 9.82 15.19 4.92
C TYR A 10 9.00 14.17 5.71
N ILE A 11 9.45 12.93 5.75
CA ILE A 11 8.75 11.83 6.47
C ILE A 11 8.73 12.11 7.97
N MET A 12 9.85 12.53 8.57
CA MET A 12 9.94 12.83 9.99
C MET A 12 9.06 14.02 10.38
N GLU A 13 9.02 15.07 9.55
CA GLU A 13 8.13 16.21 9.78
C GLU A 13 6.66 15.80 9.67
N THR A 14 6.30 14.97 8.67
CA THR A 14 4.93 14.44 8.56
C THR A 14 4.56 13.63 9.80
N ARG A 15 5.44 12.74 10.30
CA ARG A 15 5.21 11.99 11.53
C ARG A 15 4.96 12.91 12.72
N LYS A 16 5.73 13.98 12.83
CA LYS A 16 5.56 14.97 13.89
C LYS A 16 4.20 15.68 13.82
N GLN A 17 3.73 15.98 12.60
CA GLN A 17 2.46 16.66 12.38
C GLN A 17 1.26 15.74 12.67
N VAL A 18 1.28 14.48 12.23
CA VAL A 18 0.18 13.54 12.43
C VAL A 18 0.17 12.92 13.83
N GLY A 19 1.27 13.01 14.57
CA GLY A 19 1.41 12.42 15.90
C GLY A 19 1.77 10.92 15.87
N PRO A 20 2.03 10.30 17.02
CA PRO A 20 2.54 8.92 17.10
C PRO A 20 1.46 7.85 16.87
N ASP A 21 0.19 8.16 17.09
CA ASP A 21 -0.88 7.16 17.16
C ASP A 21 -1.47 6.79 15.81
N TYR A 22 -1.25 7.61 14.79
CA TYR A 22 -1.77 7.37 13.45
C TYR A 22 -0.80 6.52 12.61
N ARG A 23 -1.36 5.60 11.82
CA ARG A 23 -0.59 4.87 10.84
C ARG A 23 -0.12 5.83 9.76
N LEU A 24 1.18 5.89 9.53
CA LEU A 24 1.80 6.67 8.45
C LEU A 24 2.40 5.70 7.46
N MET A 25 2.13 5.90 6.19
CA MET A 25 2.63 5.10 5.08
C MET A 25 3.36 6.00 4.09
N VAL A 26 4.23 5.41 3.29
CA VAL A 26 4.95 6.10 2.21
C VAL A 26 4.82 5.27 0.95
N ASP A 27 4.33 5.89 -0.11
CA ASP A 27 4.35 5.33 -1.46
C ASP A 27 5.56 5.87 -2.22
N CYS A 28 6.34 4.96 -2.80
CA CYS A 28 7.54 5.27 -3.56
C CYS A 28 7.36 5.12 -5.07
N TYR A 29 6.23 4.59 -5.53
CA TYR A 29 5.89 4.43 -6.94
C TYR A 29 7.04 3.86 -7.78
N MET A 30 7.63 2.75 -7.32
CA MET A 30 8.71 2.02 -8.01
C MET A 30 9.99 2.83 -8.28
N SER A 31 10.22 3.91 -7.55
CA SER A 31 11.27 4.89 -7.88
C SER A 31 12.63 4.63 -7.23
N LEU A 32 12.73 3.60 -6.39
CA LEU A 32 13.94 3.32 -5.63
C LEU A 32 14.72 2.13 -6.22
N ASP A 33 15.97 2.04 -5.84
CA ASP A 33 16.79 0.82 -5.94
C ASP A 33 16.98 0.17 -4.57
N VAL A 34 17.52 -1.05 -4.55
CA VAL A 34 17.72 -1.82 -3.31
C VAL A 34 18.55 -1.06 -2.26
N PRO A 35 19.74 -0.50 -2.59
CA PRO A 35 20.52 0.26 -1.62
C PRO A 35 19.75 1.46 -1.05
N TYR A 36 19.07 2.22 -1.91
CA TYR A 36 18.33 3.40 -1.47
C TYR A 36 17.12 3.05 -0.62
N ALA A 37 16.39 1.98 -0.95
CA ALA A 37 15.25 1.50 -0.15
C ALA A 37 15.69 1.11 1.26
N ILE A 38 16.81 0.41 1.40
CA ILE A 38 17.40 0.04 2.68
C ILE A 38 17.85 1.28 3.46
N ASP A 39 18.56 2.21 2.80
CA ASP A 39 19.01 3.45 3.44
C ASP A 39 17.84 4.31 3.91
N LEU A 40 16.77 4.41 3.10
CA LEU A 40 15.56 5.15 3.46
C LEU A 40 14.88 4.52 4.68
N ALA A 41 14.64 3.22 4.65
CA ALA A 41 14.00 2.52 5.76
C ALA A 41 14.78 2.70 7.08
N ASN A 42 16.11 2.61 7.03
CA ASN A 42 16.98 2.87 8.19
C ASN A 42 16.90 4.32 8.65
N ALA A 43 16.96 5.28 7.74
CA ALA A 43 16.96 6.71 8.04
C ALA A 43 15.64 7.19 8.68
N VAL A 44 14.52 6.53 8.35
CA VAL A 44 13.17 6.90 8.85
C VAL A 44 12.62 5.92 9.88
N ARG A 45 13.44 5.03 10.44
CA ARG A 45 12.99 3.99 11.37
C ARG A 45 12.19 4.55 12.55
N GLU A 46 12.60 5.70 13.08
CA GLU A 46 11.92 6.37 14.20
C GLU A 46 10.54 6.94 13.79
N ALA A 47 10.29 7.12 12.50
CA ALA A 47 8.96 7.51 12.02
C ALA A 47 7.93 6.40 12.21
N ASN A 48 8.33 5.17 12.47
CA ASN A 48 7.47 4.00 12.67
C ASN A 48 6.42 3.89 11.55
N LEU A 49 6.90 3.82 10.31
CA LEU A 49 6.02 3.69 9.15
C LEU A 49 5.27 2.37 9.21
N PHE A 50 3.97 2.41 8.94
CA PHE A 50 3.16 1.20 8.89
C PHE A 50 3.56 0.33 7.68
N TRP A 51 3.80 0.95 6.51
CA TRP A 51 4.47 0.32 5.38
C TRP A 51 5.25 1.32 4.51
N ILE A 52 6.14 0.77 3.69
CA ILE A 52 6.70 1.43 2.51
C ILE A 52 6.16 0.68 1.29
N GLU A 53 5.48 1.41 0.42
CA GLU A 53 4.76 0.93 -0.74
C GLU A 53 5.59 1.11 -1.99
N GLU A 54 5.53 0.11 -2.88
CA GLU A 54 6.16 0.12 -4.20
C GLU A 54 7.57 0.72 -4.24
N ALA A 55 8.43 0.34 -3.28
CA ALA A 55 9.82 0.79 -3.27
C ALA A 55 10.55 0.43 -4.57
N LEU A 56 10.26 -0.75 -5.12
CA LEU A 56 10.93 -1.37 -6.25
C LEU A 56 9.93 -1.79 -7.34
N PRO A 57 10.36 -2.02 -8.59
CA PRO A 57 9.51 -2.55 -9.64
C PRO A 57 8.81 -3.85 -9.24
N PRO A 58 7.51 -4.02 -9.50
CA PRO A 58 6.69 -5.12 -8.95
C PRO A 58 7.07 -6.51 -9.46
N HIS A 59 7.78 -6.60 -10.58
CA HIS A 59 8.25 -7.86 -11.16
C HIS A 59 9.61 -8.31 -10.62
N ASP A 60 10.35 -7.45 -9.90
CA ASP A 60 11.65 -7.76 -9.33
C ASP A 60 11.52 -8.34 -7.91
N LEU A 61 10.97 -9.57 -7.83
CA LEU A 61 10.68 -10.23 -6.56
C LEU A 61 11.94 -10.56 -5.74
N GLU A 62 13.07 -10.78 -6.39
CA GLU A 62 14.33 -11.04 -5.70
C GLU A 62 14.79 -9.79 -4.94
N SER A 63 14.72 -8.62 -5.57
CA SER A 63 15.05 -7.36 -4.91
C SER A 63 14.07 -7.03 -3.76
N HIS A 64 12.79 -7.35 -3.89
CA HIS A 64 11.83 -7.23 -2.79
C HIS A 64 12.21 -8.11 -1.59
N LYS A 65 12.70 -9.34 -1.81
CA LYS A 65 13.22 -10.19 -0.72
C LYS A 65 14.43 -9.57 -0.04
N LEU A 66 15.37 -9.03 -0.82
CA LEU A 66 16.59 -8.40 -0.30
C LEU A 66 16.27 -7.24 0.65
N ILE A 67 15.37 -6.32 0.27
CA ILE A 67 14.99 -5.20 1.15
C ILE A 67 14.27 -5.68 2.41
N LYS A 68 13.42 -6.70 2.28
CA LYS A 68 12.70 -7.28 3.41
C LYS A 68 13.64 -7.98 4.40
N GLU A 69 14.61 -8.74 3.90
CA GLU A 69 15.62 -9.39 4.74
C GLU A 69 16.54 -8.37 5.42
N ALA A 70 16.92 -7.30 4.72
CA ALA A 70 17.75 -6.24 5.26
C ALA A 70 17.03 -5.38 6.32
N CYS A 71 15.70 -5.21 6.18
CA CYS A 71 14.88 -4.37 7.06
C CYS A 71 13.65 -5.14 7.57
N PRO A 72 13.83 -6.20 8.39
CA PRO A 72 12.72 -7.07 8.83
C PRO A 72 11.71 -6.39 9.78
N TRP A 73 12.04 -5.24 10.31
CA TRP A 73 11.13 -4.42 11.13
C TRP A 73 10.16 -3.58 10.30
N GLN A 74 10.51 -3.33 9.03
CA GLN A 74 9.70 -2.53 8.11
C GLN A 74 8.78 -3.44 7.31
N LYS A 75 7.49 -3.10 7.24
CA LYS A 75 6.56 -3.75 6.32
C LYS A 75 6.69 -3.14 4.93
N TRP A 76 6.74 -4.03 3.94
CA TRP A 76 6.81 -3.71 2.53
C TRP A 76 5.54 -4.15 1.84
N THR A 77 5.07 -3.38 0.89
CA THR A 77 3.86 -3.69 0.14
C THR A 77 4.00 -3.36 -1.34
N THR A 78 3.27 -4.09 -2.16
CA THR A 78 3.14 -3.90 -3.61
C THR A 78 1.90 -4.62 -4.11
N GLY A 79 1.48 -4.36 -5.34
CA GLY A 79 0.44 -5.13 -5.99
C GLY A 79 -0.44 -4.39 -6.97
N GLU A 80 -0.48 -3.07 -6.94
CA GLU A 80 -1.34 -2.28 -7.82
C GLU A 80 -1.02 -2.50 -9.32
N HIS A 81 0.24 -2.80 -9.63
CA HIS A 81 0.69 -3.11 -11.00
C HIS A 81 0.68 -4.62 -11.33
N THR A 82 0.11 -5.46 -10.45
CA THR A 82 0.00 -6.91 -10.63
C THR A 82 -1.46 -7.30 -10.80
N ASN A 83 -1.85 -7.76 -11.98
CA ASN A 83 -3.24 -7.85 -12.42
C ASN A 83 -3.89 -9.23 -12.37
N SER A 84 -3.24 -10.25 -11.80
CA SER A 84 -3.85 -11.57 -11.71
C SER A 84 -3.29 -12.43 -10.58
N ARG A 85 -4.07 -13.44 -10.11
CA ARG A 85 -3.57 -14.44 -9.15
C ARG A 85 -2.29 -15.13 -9.59
N TYR A 86 -2.03 -15.22 -10.87
CA TYR A 86 -0.79 -15.83 -11.38
C TYR A 86 0.44 -14.96 -11.09
N GLY A 87 0.30 -13.63 -11.20
CA GLY A 87 1.34 -12.68 -10.78
C GLY A 87 1.52 -12.72 -9.25
N PHE A 88 0.43 -12.65 -8.49
CA PHE A 88 0.47 -12.69 -7.03
C PHE A 88 0.97 -14.02 -6.46
N ARG A 89 0.81 -15.14 -7.18
CA ARG A 89 1.23 -16.48 -6.70
C ARG A 89 2.68 -16.52 -6.22
N ASN A 90 3.59 -15.94 -6.97
CA ASN A 90 5.01 -15.94 -6.61
C ASN A 90 5.29 -14.98 -5.45
N ILE A 91 4.65 -13.80 -5.43
CA ILE A 91 4.75 -12.83 -4.34
C ILE A 91 4.31 -13.48 -3.01
N ILE A 92 3.17 -14.19 -3.03
CA ILE A 92 2.60 -14.89 -1.86
C ILE A 92 3.49 -16.05 -1.43
N ARG A 93 3.83 -16.97 -2.37
CA ARG A 93 4.64 -18.16 -2.08
C ARG A 93 5.97 -17.79 -1.45
N ASP A 94 6.63 -16.81 -2.01
CA ASP A 94 7.98 -16.40 -1.64
C ASP A 94 7.99 -15.37 -0.50
N ARG A 95 6.79 -14.90 -0.07
CA ARG A 95 6.63 -13.86 0.96
C ARG A 95 7.50 -12.62 0.68
N SER A 96 7.56 -12.22 -0.60
CA SER A 96 8.41 -11.11 -1.05
C SER A 96 8.02 -9.78 -0.44
N VAL A 97 6.76 -9.63 -0.02
CA VAL A 97 6.22 -8.47 0.71
C VAL A 97 5.35 -8.92 1.89
N ASP A 98 4.93 -7.99 2.73
CA ASP A 98 4.13 -8.25 3.93
C ASP A 98 2.63 -8.04 3.71
N ILE A 99 2.27 -7.19 2.75
CA ILE A 99 0.90 -6.79 2.44
C ILE A 99 0.75 -6.78 0.92
N LEU A 100 -0.41 -7.22 0.43
CA LEU A 100 -0.75 -7.19 -0.99
C LEU A 100 -1.76 -6.06 -1.26
N GLN A 101 -1.56 -5.34 -2.35
CA GLN A 101 -2.42 -4.24 -2.79
C GLN A 101 -2.97 -4.47 -4.21
N PRO A 102 -3.80 -5.51 -4.42
CA PRO A 102 -4.45 -5.67 -5.71
C PRO A 102 -5.40 -4.50 -5.99
N ASP A 103 -5.38 -3.98 -7.20
CA ASP A 103 -6.33 -2.97 -7.66
C ASP A 103 -7.58 -3.66 -8.21
N LEU A 104 -8.74 -3.36 -7.63
CA LEU A 104 -10.00 -3.97 -8.05
C LEU A 104 -10.49 -3.46 -9.40
N THR A 105 -10.08 -2.28 -9.84
CA THR A 105 -10.41 -1.79 -11.19
C THR A 105 -9.61 -2.51 -12.24
N LEU A 106 -8.42 -2.96 -11.91
CA LEU A 106 -7.52 -3.70 -12.79
C LEU A 106 -7.78 -5.21 -12.75
N CYS A 107 -7.89 -5.79 -11.55
CA CYS A 107 -8.10 -7.23 -11.34
C CYS A 107 -9.57 -7.65 -11.47
N GLY A 108 -10.50 -6.77 -11.09
CA GLY A 108 -11.90 -7.09 -10.86
C GLY A 108 -12.14 -7.86 -9.56
N MET A 109 -13.37 -7.80 -9.04
CA MET A 109 -13.77 -8.41 -7.77
C MET A 109 -13.46 -9.90 -7.71
N THR A 110 -13.84 -10.65 -8.73
CA THR A 110 -13.68 -12.12 -8.77
C THR A 110 -12.21 -12.56 -8.65
N GLU A 111 -11.31 -11.86 -9.34
CA GLU A 111 -9.89 -12.19 -9.29
C GLU A 111 -9.27 -11.77 -7.96
N THR A 112 -9.65 -10.61 -7.42
CA THR A 112 -9.20 -10.15 -6.11
C THR A 112 -9.63 -11.11 -4.98
N LEU A 113 -10.85 -11.66 -5.02
CA LEU A 113 -11.29 -12.69 -4.07
C LEU A 113 -10.44 -13.96 -4.15
N ARG A 114 -9.98 -14.36 -5.34
CA ARG A 114 -9.07 -15.51 -5.50
C ARG A 114 -7.67 -15.21 -4.97
N ILE A 115 -7.18 -13.99 -5.19
CA ILE A 115 -5.91 -13.53 -4.63
C ILE A 115 -5.98 -13.54 -3.10
N ALA A 116 -7.05 -13.00 -2.52
CA ALA A 116 -7.27 -12.99 -1.09
C ALA A 116 -7.38 -14.40 -0.49
N ALA A 117 -8.07 -15.33 -1.18
CA ALA A 117 -8.13 -16.73 -0.76
C ALA A 117 -6.75 -17.40 -0.75
N MET A 118 -5.88 -17.09 -1.72
CA MET A 118 -4.49 -17.55 -1.70
C MET A 118 -3.69 -16.91 -0.56
N ALA A 119 -3.82 -15.60 -0.37
CA ALA A 119 -3.12 -14.85 0.66
C ALA A 119 -3.48 -15.34 2.07
N SER A 120 -4.76 -15.71 2.29
CA SER A 120 -5.25 -16.21 3.58
C SER A 120 -4.55 -17.49 4.05
N ALA A 121 -4.14 -18.36 3.12
CA ALA A 121 -3.37 -19.56 3.45
C ALA A 121 -1.94 -19.28 3.95
N TYR A 122 -1.49 -18.04 3.82
CA TYR A 122 -0.16 -17.56 4.25
C TYR A 122 -0.23 -16.47 5.31
N ASP A 123 -1.43 -16.13 5.82
CA ASP A 123 -1.67 -15.05 6.79
C ASP A 123 -1.18 -13.68 6.28
N ILE A 124 -1.27 -13.43 4.97
CA ILE A 124 -0.87 -12.17 4.35
C ILE A 124 -2.10 -11.26 4.22
N MET A 125 -1.98 -10.03 4.73
CA MET A 125 -3.02 -9.02 4.58
C MET A 125 -3.20 -8.61 3.11
N VAL A 126 -4.45 -8.31 2.76
CA VAL A 126 -4.82 -7.79 1.43
C VAL A 126 -5.54 -6.46 1.65
N ILE A 127 -4.88 -5.37 1.32
CA ILE A 127 -5.43 -4.02 1.43
C ILE A 127 -5.46 -3.46 0.01
N PRO A 128 -6.64 -3.43 -0.63
CA PRO A 128 -6.72 -3.03 -2.03
C PRO A 128 -6.16 -1.63 -2.28
N HIS A 129 -5.41 -1.50 -3.37
CA HIS A 129 -5.06 -0.21 -3.92
C HIS A 129 -6.32 0.51 -4.41
N CYS A 130 -6.29 1.84 -4.32
CA CYS A 130 -7.30 2.73 -4.84
C CYS A 130 -8.63 2.69 -4.08
N SER A 131 -9.36 3.76 -4.27
CA SER A 131 -10.68 3.96 -3.68
C SER A 131 -11.78 3.47 -4.60
N GLY A 132 -12.94 3.31 -4.05
CA GLY A 132 -14.15 3.10 -4.81
C GLY A 132 -15.01 1.98 -4.26
N VAL A 133 -16.22 1.94 -4.78
CA VAL A 133 -17.29 1.04 -4.31
C VAL A 133 -16.85 -0.43 -4.26
N TYR A 134 -16.05 -0.87 -5.23
CA TYR A 134 -15.56 -2.25 -5.27
C TYR A 134 -14.60 -2.56 -4.11
N ALA A 135 -13.66 -1.65 -3.83
CA ALA A 135 -12.71 -1.81 -2.73
C ALA A 135 -13.44 -1.82 -1.37
N TYR A 136 -14.42 -0.95 -1.16
CA TYR A 136 -15.20 -0.92 0.08
C TYR A 136 -15.98 -2.21 0.29
N ASN A 137 -16.67 -2.69 -0.75
CA ASN A 137 -17.40 -3.98 -0.69
C ASN A 137 -16.46 -5.17 -0.44
N PHE A 138 -15.28 -5.17 -1.02
CA PHE A 138 -14.27 -6.18 -0.73
C PHE A 138 -13.81 -6.09 0.73
N GLY A 139 -13.44 -4.89 1.19
CA GLY A 139 -12.93 -4.69 2.54
C GLY A 139 -13.92 -5.11 3.62
N ILE A 140 -15.19 -4.74 3.51
CA ILE A 140 -16.22 -5.13 4.48
C ILE A 140 -16.51 -6.65 4.49
N SER A 141 -16.19 -7.35 3.41
CA SER A 141 -16.37 -8.79 3.27
C SER A 141 -15.13 -9.63 3.61
N SER A 142 -13.99 -8.98 3.87
CA SER A 142 -12.69 -9.65 4.04
C SER A 142 -12.10 -9.42 5.43
N THR A 143 -11.81 -10.49 6.14
CA THR A 143 -11.10 -10.44 7.44
C THR A 143 -9.61 -10.11 7.30
N LEU A 144 -9.06 -10.17 6.09
CA LEU A 144 -7.67 -9.80 5.80
C LEU A 144 -7.48 -8.32 5.52
N THR A 145 -8.58 -7.55 5.46
CA THR A 145 -8.61 -6.16 5.05
C THR A 145 -9.09 -5.28 6.21
N PRO A 146 -8.21 -4.86 7.11
CA PRO A 146 -8.59 -4.10 8.30
C PRO A 146 -9.01 -2.66 8.01
N PHE A 147 -8.71 -2.14 6.82
CA PHE A 147 -9.13 -0.83 6.31
C PHE A 147 -8.96 -0.81 4.78
N ASN A 148 -9.55 0.20 4.14
CA ASN A 148 -9.39 0.45 2.72
C ASN A 148 -8.63 1.76 2.50
N GLU A 149 -7.99 1.88 1.37
CA GLU A 149 -7.43 3.12 0.91
C GLU A 149 -8.56 4.04 0.39
N PHE A 150 -8.38 5.34 0.59
CA PHE A 150 -9.15 6.38 -0.06
C PHE A 150 -8.23 7.45 -0.63
N ILE A 151 -8.20 7.58 -1.95
CA ILE A 151 -7.40 8.59 -2.63
C ILE A 151 -8.23 9.87 -2.77
N ASN A 152 -7.81 10.93 -2.09
CA ASN A 152 -8.43 12.25 -2.21
C ASN A 152 -7.64 13.09 -3.21
N LEU A 153 -8.25 13.43 -4.33
CA LEU A 153 -7.61 14.24 -5.37
C LEU A 153 -7.57 15.73 -5.09
N HIS A 154 -8.20 16.21 -4.00
CA HIS A 154 -8.15 17.63 -3.69
C HIS A 154 -6.75 18.04 -3.22
N PRO A 155 -6.09 19.04 -3.87
CA PRO A 155 -4.68 19.36 -3.62
C PRO A 155 -4.34 19.76 -2.18
N LYS A 156 -5.32 20.28 -1.45
CA LYS A 156 -5.17 20.72 -0.05
C LYS A 156 -5.95 19.85 0.93
N ALA A 157 -6.59 18.78 0.44
CA ALA A 157 -7.44 17.90 1.23
C ALA A 157 -8.52 18.61 2.10
N THR A 158 -8.94 19.82 1.69
CA THR A 158 -9.99 20.59 2.39
C THR A 158 -11.40 20.16 1.98
N GLU A 159 -11.50 19.40 0.89
CA GLU A 159 -12.75 18.82 0.38
C GLU A 159 -12.46 17.36 -0.01
N ILE A 160 -13.48 16.54 -0.07
CA ILE A 160 -13.36 15.15 -0.53
C ILE A 160 -13.63 15.10 -2.02
N VAL A 161 -12.60 14.77 -2.81
CA VAL A 161 -12.68 14.59 -4.25
C VAL A 161 -12.25 13.16 -4.59
N PRO A 162 -13.23 12.25 -4.84
CA PRO A 162 -12.94 10.86 -5.18
C PRO A 162 -12.13 10.73 -6.47
N ILE A 163 -11.26 9.74 -6.55
CA ILE A 163 -10.40 9.51 -7.74
C ILE A 163 -11.22 9.27 -9.03
N PHE A 164 -12.32 8.57 -8.92
CA PHE A 164 -13.18 8.28 -10.09
C PHE A 164 -14.23 9.34 -10.36
N GLY A 165 -14.28 10.40 -9.56
CA GLY A 165 -15.14 11.56 -9.76
C GLY A 165 -16.62 11.16 -9.87
N LYS A 166 -17.23 11.40 -11.04
CA LYS A 166 -18.66 11.14 -11.29
C LYS A 166 -18.96 9.79 -11.92
N MET A 167 -18.08 8.82 -11.80
CA MET A 167 -18.29 7.50 -12.39
C MET A 167 -19.48 6.76 -11.78
N PHE A 168 -19.75 6.98 -10.51
CA PHE A 168 -20.86 6.38 -9.78
C PHE A 168 -21.86 7.44 -9.34
N THR A 169 -23.15 7.10 -9.33
CA THR A 169 -24.19 7.92 -8.74
C THR A 169 -24.20 7.70 -7.24
N ASN A 170 -24.11 8.78 -6.46
CA ASN A 170 -24.06 8.72 -4.99
C ASN A 170 -22.91 7.82 -4.47
N GLU A 171 -21.72 7.94 -5.05
CA GLU A 171 -20.56 7.23 -4.54
C GLU A 171 -20.33 7.58 -3.07
N PRO A 172 -20.25 6.56 -2.18
CA PRO A 172 -19.97 6.83 -0.78
C PRO A 172 -18.56 7.41 -0.63
N VAL A 173 -18.45 8.42 0.21
CA VAL A 173 -17.18 9.07 0.56
C VAL A 173 -16.95 8.95 2.06
N PRO A 174 -15.69 8.92 2.52
CA PRO A 174 -15.41 8.79 3.94
C PRO A 174 -15.93 9.99 4.74
N ILE A 175 -16.65 9.70 5.82
CA ILE A 175 -17.06 10.67 6.83
C ILE A 175 -16.43 10.24 8.16
N ASN A 176 -15.53 11.07 8.70
CA ASN A 176 -14.77 10.72 9.91
C ASN A 176 -13.96 9.41 9.78
N GLY A 177 -13.49 9.10 8.57
CA GLY A 177 -12.72 7.89 8.30
C GLY A 177 -13.53 6.61 8.08
N GLU A 178 -14.85 6.72 7.99
CA GLU A 178 -15.77 5.60 7.73
C GLU A 178 -16.56 5.83 6.44
N VAL A 179 -16.91 4.75 5.73
CA VAL A 179 -17.69 4.76 4.48
C VAL A 179 -19.00 4.01 4.67
#